data_944641de854ad2a75f5b488bb739bc68
#
_entry.id   944641de854ad2a75f5b488bb739bc68
#
_cell.length_a   1.000
_cell.length_b   1.000
_cell.length_c   1.000
_cell.angle_alpha   90.00
_cell.angle_beta   90.00
_cell.angle_gamma   90.00
#
_symmetry.space_group_name_H-M   'P 1'
#
loop_
_entity.id
_entity.type
_entity.pdbx_description
1 polymer ?
#
loop_
_entity_poly.entity_id
_entity_poly.type
_entity_poly.pdbx_seq_one_letter_code
_entity_poly.pdbx_strand_id
1 'polypeptide(L)'
;MWNQFPDNDISSDLSTLADDMIHLDLRKSSLCFTTITSPTTSVASLAEVEVQVKVDEATTLLNSISSHFSVKPTNYGGRGCFANTDLAQGTIIHECSMPLSSTIARPFRKEVCGSCFKFLCGKTLKFKLMSRKNKQNNSTSVSTSASASDASLALYFCSQPCMDQFIALDIDDLYRESLLNVESLFIKGLNEYQYDLERKKQEEEAEIEAELKLENELKQAKNIELFISQKWQEADINCQLQLSKLKPKQRKNFNNLIYLIPKINENEYMEIKYIIGILFQMYKRDNCENNKLSLSSVSLSSLELQIFQLLQSNEIEKVLKYPYLLHSYTNKIYKFLKMSTLEKLQPYITPSIIRSIIGKSLTNVFGIWSIDEPDENKELFGYSLYPSASFFNHSCKSNLIKIKKGSKIIFKLVKNIQKNEELCIHYGNSINSVLEIRQKDLKEWFFECLCERCLEEMNLKNAKK
;
A
#
# COMPACT_ATOMS: atom_id res chain seq x y z
N MET A 1 -11.07 4.30 -1.81
CA MET A 1 -10.26 3.47 -2.73
C MET A 1 -10.77 2.03 -2.81
N TRP A 2 -11.18 1.42 -1.70
CA TRP A 2 -11.70 0.04 -1.68
C TRP A 2 -13.01 -0.14 -2.48
N ASN A 3 -13.86 0.90 -2.56
CA ASN A 3 -15.15 0.85 -3.28
C ASN A 3 -15.06 1.14 -4.80
N GLN A 4 -13.86 1.23 -5.39
CA GLN A 4 -13.70 1.52 -6.82
C GLN A 4 -13.47 0.28 -7.69
N PHE A 5 -13.33 -0.90 -7.10
CA PHE A 5 -13.36 -2.15 -7.84
C PHE A 5 -14.76 -2.76 -7.66
N PRO A 6 -15.50 -3.05 -8.75
CA PRO A 6 -16.80 -3.67 -8.62
C PRO A 6 -16.65 -5.05 -8.02
N ASP A 7 -17.09 -5.23 -6.78
CA ASP A 7 -17.42 -6.55 -6.27
C ASP A 7 -18.65 -7.03 -7.06
N ASN A 8 -18.52 -8.14 -7.74
CA ASN A 8 -19.68 -8.81 -8.32
C ASN A 8 -20.60 -9.21 -7.16
N ASP A 9 -21.74 -8.49 -7.09
CA ASP A 9 -22.96 -8.83 -6.37
C ASP A 9 -22.85 -9.77 -5.15
N ILE A 10 -22.63 -9.21 -3.96
CA ILE A 10 -23.26 -9.61 -2.68
C ILE A 10 -22.87 -8.54 -1.64
N SER A 11 -23.55 -7.41 -1.55
CA SER A 11 -23.49 -6.55 -0.35
C SER A 11 -24.53 -5.41 -0.31
N SER A 12 -25.74 -5.60 -0.84
CA SER A 12 -26.77 -4.55 -0.75
C SER A 12 -27.45 -4.44 0.63
N ASP A 13 -27.21 -5.37 1.57
CA ASP A 13 -27.92 -5.40 2.84
C ASP A 13 -27.10 -5.05 4.10
N LEU A 14 -25.77 -4.85 3.97
CA LEU A 14 -24.93 -4.51 5.12
C LEU A 14 -24.66 -3.01 5.31
N SER A 15 -25.01 -2.17 4.34
CA SER A 15 -24.77 -0.72 4.42
C SER A 15 -25.74 0.05 5.32
N THR A 16 -26.89 -0.53 5.63
CA THR A 16 -27.91 0.12 6.47
C THR A 16 -27.71 -0.04 7.97
N LEU A 17 -26.82 -0.95 8.41
CA LEU A 17 -26.50 -1.15 9.82
C LEU A 17 -25.29 -0.32 10.31
N ALA A 18 -24.55 0.32 9.40
CA ALA A 18 -23.37 1.11 9.76
C ALA A 18 -23.69 2.56 10.17
N ASP A 19 -24.86 3.09 9.81
CA ASP A 19 -25.20 4.49 10.06
C ASP A 19 -25.66 4.76 11.51
N ASP A 20 -26.04 3.74 12.28
CA ASP A 20 -26.54 3.91 13.65
C ASP A 20 -25.47 3.85 14.76
N MET A 21 -24.19 3.65 14.43
CA MET A 21 -23.13 3.53 15.43
C MET A 21 -22.14 4.71 15.53
N ILE A 22 -22.36 5.83 14.82
CA ILE A 22 -21.42 6.96 14.79
C ILE A 22 -21.83 8.08 15.78
N HIS A 23 -22.10 7.73 17.02
CA HIS A 23 -22.07 8.70 18.14
C HIS A 23 -21.31 8.16 19.34
N LEU A 24 -20.08 7.74 19.14
CA LEU A 24 -19.10 7.60 20.22
C LEU A 24 -18.11 8.76 20.14
N ASP A 25 -18.35 9.68 21.08
CA ASP A 25 -17.64 10.95 21.27
C ASP A 25 -16.13 10.73 21.50
N LEU A 26 -15.33 10.86 20.42
CA LEU A 26 -13.86 10.80 20.45
C LEU A 26 -13.20 12.00 21.17
N ARG A 27 -13.98 12.84 21.90
CA ARG A 27 -13.46 13.98 22.65
C ARG A 27 -13.08 13.68 24.11
N LYS A 28 -13.13 12.45 24.58
CA LYS A 28 -12.85 12.11 25.99
C LYS A 28 -11.68 11.14 26.19
N SER A 29 -10.54 11.38 25.57
CA SER A 29 -9.26 10.88 26.10
C SER A 29 -8.31 12.03 26.43
N SER A 30 -8.84 13.08 27.04
CA SER A 30 -8.05 14.05 27.77
C SER A 30 -7.81 13.47 29.17
N LEU A 31 -6.64 12.88 29.39
CA LEU A 31 -6.17 12.52 30.70
C LEU A 31 -6.07 13.77 31.57
N CYS A 32 -6.97 13.82 32.54
CA CYS A 32 -6.99 14.83 33.60
C CYS A 32 -5.74 14.65 34.47
N PHE A 33 -4.73 15.49 34.28
CA PHE A 33 -3.65 15.63 35.24
C PHE A 33 -4.02 16.69 36.26
N THR A 34 -4.18 16.25 37.49
CA THR A 34 -4.27 17.13 38.67
C THR A 34 -2.97 17.92 38.83
N THR A 35 -3.14 19.21 38.91
CA THR A 35 -2.12 20.22 39.21
C THR A 35 -1.36 19.94 40.51
N ILE A 36 -0.05 19.71 40.39
CA ILE A 36 0.90 19.96 41.48
C ILE A 36 1.84 21.09 40.99
N THR A 37 1.76 22.20 41.68
CA THR A 37 2.57 23.39 41.43
C THR A 37 3.97 23.26 41.99
N SER A 38 4.98 23.49 41.17
CA SER A 38 6.21 24.33 41.26
C SER A 38 7.46 23.65 40.69
N PRO A 39 8.62 24.33 40.53
CA PRO A 39 8.95 24.99 39.27
C PRO A 39 10.18 24.32 38.61
N THR A 40 10.45 24.75 37.36
CA THR A 40 11.68 24.57 36.57
C THR A 40 11.77 23.38 35.62
N THR A 41 12.05 23.73 34.37
CA THR A 41 12.42 22.91 33.21
C THR A 41 11.31 21.96 32.70
N SER A 42 10.64 22.38 31.62
CA SER A 42 9.73 21.55 30.83
C SER A 42 10.50 20.36 30.23
N VAL A 43 10.43 19.24 30.89
CA VAL A 43 10.81 17.96 30.28
C VAL A 43 9.69 17.66 29.28
N ALA A 44 9.99 17.80 27.98
CA ALA A 44 9.10 17.30 26.93
C ALA A 44 8.72 15.85 27.24
N SER A 45 7.45 15.48 27.05
CA SER A 45 7.01 14.11 27.29
C SER A 45 7.81 13.15 26.39
N LEU A 46 8.00 11.91 26.82
CA LEU A 46 8.70 10.90 26.01
C LEU A 46 8.09 10.78 24.60
N ALA A 47 6.77 10.95 24.49
CA ALA A 47 6.06 10.94 23.22
C ALA A 47 6.43 12.15 22.33
N GLU A 48 6.58 13.35 22.89
CA GLU A 48 7.03 14.54 22.15
C GLU A 48 8.46 14.41 21.67
N VAL A 49 9.33 13.85 22.49
CA VAL A 49 10.73 13.57 22.13
C VAL A 49 10.80 12.55 20.99
N GLU A 50 10.01 11.47 21.05
CA GLU A 50 9.97 10.46 19.98
C GLU A 50 9.45 11.03 18.66
N VAL A 51 8.42 11.89 18.69
CA VAL A 51 7.90 12.57 17.51
C VAL A 51 8.98 13.50 16.91
N GLN A 52 9.68 14.27 17.74
CA GLN A 52 10.73 15.19 17.27
C GLN A 52 11.90 14.42 16.64
N VAL A 53 12.34 13.32 17.22
CA VAL A 53 13.41 12.48 16.65
C VAL A 53 13.00 11.96 15.25
N LYS A 54 11.77 11.48 15.09
CA LYS A 54 11.27 11.04 13.78
C LYS A 54 11.14 12.18 12.75
N VAL A 55 10.84 13.40 13.19
CA VAL A 55 10.80 14.60 12.34
C VAL A 55 12.19 14.97 11.85
N ASP A 56 13.18 14.98 12.74
CA ASP A 56 14.55 15.34 12.41
C ASP A 56 15.19 14.28 11.48
N GLU A 57 14.94 13.00 11.74
CA GLU A 57 15.36 11.91 10.87
C GLU A 57 14.74 12.00 9.47
N ALA A 58 13.42 12.23 9.39
CA ALA A 58 12.72 12.42 8.11
C ALA A 58 13.29 13.62 7.34
N THR A 59 13.52 14.75 8.01
CA THR A 59 14.11 15.94 7.41
C THR A 59 15.51 15.65 6.86
N THR A 60 16.36 14.96 7.63
CA THR A 60 17.72 14.63 7.22
C THR A 60 17.73 13.73 5.98
N LEU A 61 16.91 12.68 5.96
CA LEU A 61 16.81 11.78 4.83
C LEU A 61 16.24 12.47 3.58
N LEU A 62 15.18 13.28 3.74
CA LEU A 62 14.55 13.99 2.62
C LEU A 62 15.44 15.11 2.06
N ASN A 63 16.22 15.79 2.89
CA ASN A 63 17.17 16.82 2.45
C ASN A 63 18.32 16.26 1.60
N SER A 64 18.60 14.97 1.70
CA SER A 64 19.54 14.29 0.78
C SER A 64 18.98 14.15 -0.64
N ILE A 65 17.65 14.28 -0.82
CA ILE A 65 16.96 14.22 -2.11
C ILE A 65 16.59 15.61 -2.58
N SER A 66 16.07 16.47 -1.68
CA SER A 66 15.63 17.83 -2.00
C SER A 66 15.88 18.78 -0.82
N SER A 67 16.62 19.86 -1.05
CA SER A 67 16.90 20.89 -0.05
C SER A 67 15.78 21.93 0.10
N HIS A 68 14.69 21.84 -0.70
CA HIS A 68 13.66 22.88 -0.76
C HIS A 68 12.74 22.88 0.46
N PHE A 69 12.63 21.77 1.21
CA PHE A 69 11.70 21.66 2.33
C PHE A 69 12.24 20.86 3.51
N SER A 70 11.62 21.05 4.66
CA SER A 70 11.83 20.25 5.88
C SER A 70 10.50 19.69 6.36
N VAL A 71 10.53 18.55 7.04
CA VAL A 71 9.36 17.99 7.71
C VAL A 71 9.18 18.68 9.06
N LYS A 72 7.94 19.08 9.38
CA LYS A 72 7.59 19.69 10.68
C LYS A 72 6.25 19.17 11.18
N PRO A 73 5.98 19.23 12.49
CA PRO A 73 4.64 19.02 13.02
C PRO A 73 3.67 20.08 12.45
N THR A 74 2.42 19.69 12.24
CA THR A 74 1.36 20.61 11.79
C THR A 74 0.44 21.01 12.94
N ASN A 75 -0.21 22.15 12.85
CA ASN A 75 -1.14 22.65 13.87
C ASN A 75 -2.43 21.80 13.98
N TYR A 76 -2.71 21.00 12.95
CA TYR A 76 -3.89 20.13 12.87
C TYR A 76 -3.55 18.66 13.13
N GLY A 77 -2.34 18.38 13.63
CA GLY A 77 -1.84 17.05 13.94
C GLY A 77 -1.03 16.42 12.79
N GLY A 78 -0.19 15.45 13.14
CA GLY A 78 0.69 14.80 12.16
C GLY A 78 1.88 15.66 11.74
N ARG A 79 2.43 15.39 10.55
CA ARG A 79 3.64 16.04 10.01
C ARG A 79 3.37 16.47 8.56
N GLY A 80 4.01 17.56 8.14
CA GLY A 80 3.93 18.07 6.76
C GLY A 80 5.28 18.60 6.27
N CYS A 81 5.35 18.92 4.99
CA CYS A 81 6.52 19.52 4.34
C CYS A 81 6.39 21.04 4.32
N PHE A 82 7.41 21.76 4.79
CA PHE A 82 7.44 23.22 4.87
C PHE A 82 8.63 23.78 4.09
N ALA A 83 8.41 24.84 3.31
CA ALA A 83 9.45 25.47 2.51
C ALA A 83 10.61 26.01 3.37
N ASN A 84 11.85 25.72 2.98
CA ASN A 84 13.06 26.18 3.68
C ASN A 84 13.43 27.63 3.35
N THR A 85 13.01 28.12 2.17
CA THR A 85 13.27 29.48 1.65
C THR A 85 12.05 29.94 0.88
N ASP A 86 12.04 31.23 0.49
CA ASP A 86 11.10 31.70 -0.50
C ASP A 86 11.34 31.03 -1.84
N LEU A 87 10.27 30.57 -2.48
CA LEU A 87 10.32 29.77 -3.70
C LEU A 87 9.39 30.34 -4.76
N ALA A 88 9.90 30.51 -5.97
CA ALA A 88 9.13 31.07 -7.08
C ALA A 88 8.18 30.01 -7.68
N GLN A 89 7.05 30.47 -8.24
CA GLN A 89 6.17 29.67 -9.08
C GLN A 89 6.99 28.96 -10.18
N GLY A 90 6.65 27.69 -10.41
CA GLY A 90 7.33 26.90 -11.43
C GLY A 90 8.54 26.11 -10.90
N THR A 91 9.01 26.38 -9.67
CA THR A 91 10.10 25.60 -9.05
C THR A 91 9.69 24.13 -8.88
N ILE A 92 10.57 23.22 -9.27
CA ILE A 92 10.43 21.80 -9.00
C ILE A 92 10.90 21.53 -7.57
N ILE A 93 9.99 21.14 -6.72
CA ILE A 93 10.25 20.91 -5.29
C ILE A 93 10.84 19.52 -5.05
N HIS A 94 10.31 18.52 -5.76
CA HIS A 94 10.68 17.13 -5.54
C HIS A 94 10.44 16.30 -6.79
N GLU A 95 11.31 15.31 -7.01
CA GLU A 95 11.16 14.33 -8.10
C GLU A 95 11.39 12.90 -7.58
N CYS A 96 10.44 12.03 -7.85
CA CYS A 96 10.56 10.59 -7.60
C CYS A 96 10.74 9.87 -8.93
N SER A 97 11.90 9.27 -9.16
CA SER A 97 12.23 8.63 -10.44
C SER A 97 11.47 7.32 -10.67
N MET A 98 11.21 6.56 -9.61
CA MET A 98 10.47 5.30 -9.63
C MET A 98 9.85 5.02 -8.26
N PRO A 99 8.77 4.23 -8.20
CA PRO A 99 8.19 3.83 -6.92
C PRO A 99 9.06 2.80 -6.19
N LEU A 100 8.98 2.79 -4.86
CA LEU A 100 9.56 1.75 -4.02
C LEU A 100 8.89 0.39 -4.28
N SER A 101 7.57 0.41 -4.44
CA SER A 101 6.73 -0.73 -4.84
C SER A 101 5.50 -0.26 -5.61
N SER A 102 4.95 -1.14 -6.44
CA SER A 102 3.72 -0.89 -7.18
C SER A 102 2.96 -2.17 -7.44
N THR A 103 1.66 -2.04 -7.65
CA THR A 103 0.81 -3.14 -8.09
C THR A 103 -0.18 -2.65 -9.14
N ILE A 104 -0.45 -3.52 -10.12
CA ILE A 104 -1.46 -3.30 -11.15
C ILE A 104 -2.52 -4.37 -10.94
N ALA A 105 -3.80 -3.95 -10.92
CA ALA A 105 -4.94 -4.83 -10.80
C ALA A 105 -4.95 -5.85 -11.95
N ARG A 106 -5.36 -7.06 -11.64
CA ARG A 106 -5.25 -8.18 -12.54
C ARG A 106 -5.96 -7.99 -13.90
N PRO A 107 -7.14 -7.36 -13.98
CA PRO A 107 -7.77 -7.07 -15.27
C PRO A 107 -6.87 -6.29 -16.23
N PHE A 108 -6.10 -5.32 -15.71
CA PHE A 108 -5.26 -4.41 -16.50
C PHE A 108 -3.83 -4.90 -16.73
N ARG A 109 -3.42 -6.04 -16.15
CA ARG A 109 -2.03 -6.51 -16.18
C ARG A 109 -1.45 -6.74 -17.58
N LYS A 110 -2.30 -6.91 -18.59
CA LYS A 110 -1.89 -7.11 -20.00
C LYS A 110 -1.84 -5.81 -20.81
N GLU A 111 -2.41 -4.73 -20.29
CA GLU A 111 -2.64 -3.47 -20.99
C GLU A 111 -1.84 -2.31 -20.38
N VAL A 112 -1.46 -2.44 -19.11
CA VAL A 112 -0.66 -1.45 -18.38
C VAL A 112 0.75 -1.99 -18.19
N CYS A 113 1.75 -1.19 -18.57
CA CYS A 113 3.16 -1.57 -18.49
C CYS A 113 3.62 -1.74 -17.05
N GLY A 114 4.21 -2.89 -16.71
CA GLY A 114 4.71 -3.19 -15.36
C GLY A 114 5.91 -2.35 -14.90
N SER A 115 6.53 -1.53 -15.80
CA SER A 115 7.65 -0.65 -15.46
C SER A 115 7.24 0.83 -15.46
N CYS A 116 6.65 1.33 -16.55
CA CYS A 116 6.38 2.76 -16.71
C CYS A 116 4.90 3.14 -16.61
N PHE A 117 3.99 2.18 -16.36
CA PHE A 117 2.55 2.36 -16.22
C PHE A 117 1.82 2.88 -17.46
N LYS A 118 2.49 2.90 -18.63
CA LYS A 118 1.85 3.29 -19.89
C LYS A 118 0.69 2.34 -20.19
N PHE A 119 -0.50 2.90 -20.39
CA PHE A 119 -1.70 2.19 -20.79
C PHE A 119 -1.85 2.19 -22.32
N LEU A 120 -2.27 1.07 -22.91
CA LEU A 120 -2.45 0.92 -24.36
C LEU A 120 -3.93 0.81 -24.77
N CYS A 121 -4.85 1.38 -24.01
CA CYS A 121 -6.26 1.51 -24.36
C CYS A 121 -6.89 0.20 -24.90
N GLY A 122 -6.92 -0.85 -24.07
CA GLY A 122 -7.51 -2.15 -24.41
C GLY A 122 -6.62 -3.07 -25.25
N LYS A 123 -5.39 -2.64 -25.63
CA LYS A 123 -4.47 -3.47 -26.41
C LYS A 123 -3.47 -4.19 -25.53
N THR A 124 -3.35 -5.50 -25.73
CA THR A 124 -2.33 -6.30 -25.03
C THR A 124 -0.92 -5.84 -25.41
N LEU A 125 -0.09 -5.62 -24.38
CA LEU A 125 1.32 -5.26 -24.52
C LEU A 125 2.12 -6.38 -25.18
N LYS A 126 3.07 -6.01 -26.06
CA LYS A 126 3.81 -6.96 -26.91
C LYS A 126 4.96 -7.66 -26.20
N PHE A 127 5.64 -6.96 -25.28
CA PHE A 127 6.82 -7.47 -24.60
C PHE A 127 6.42 -8.23 -23.35
N LYS A 128 6.85 -9.50 -23.26
CA LYS A 128 6.45 -10.43 -22.20
C LYS A 128 7.67 -11.04 -21.54
N LEU A 129 7.67 -11.05 -20.22
CA LEU A 129 8.70 -11.69 -19.42
C LEU A 129 8.08 -12.88 -18.67
N MET A 130 8.47 -14.08 -19.06
CA MET A 130 7.98 -15.34 -18.51
C MET A 130 8.92 -15.89 -17.43
N SER A 131 8.46 -16.87 -16.64
CA SER A 131 9.31 -17.61 -15.70
C SER A 131 10.45 -18.36 -16.41
N ARG A 132 11.64 -18.38 -15.80
CA ARG A 132 12.77 -19.18 -16.30
C ARG A 132 12.52 -20.67 -16.26
N LYS A 133 11.74 -21.15 -15.30
CA LYS A 133 11.43 -22.58 -15.16
C LYS A 133 10.78 -23.17 -16.40
N ASN A 134 9.98 -22.38 -17.12
CA ASN A 134 9.32 -22.81 -18.35
C ASN A 134 10.26 -22.85 -19.58
N LYS A 135 11.42 -22.15 -19.56
CA LYS A 135 12.38 -22.20 -20.69
C LYS A 135 13.19 -23.49 -20.76
N GLN A 136 13.45 -24.16 -19.65
CA GLN A 136 14.23 -25.41 -19.64
C GLN A 136 13.42 -26.61 -20.15
N ASN A 137 12.09 -26.59 -20.07
CA ASN A 137 11.24 -27.68 -20.56
C ASN A 137 10.96 -27.64 -22.08
N ASN A 138 11.27 -26.54 -22.75
CA ASN A 138 11.03 -26.37 -24.19
C ASN A 138 12.24 -26.75 -25.07
N SER A 139 13.37 -27.19 -24.50
CA SER A 139 14.58 -27.53 -25.27
C SER A 139 14.76 -29.02 -25.56
N THR A 140 13.93 -29.88 -25.03
CA THR A 140 13.96 -31.33 -25.33
C THR A 140 12.57 -31.94 -25.21
N SER A 141 11.95 -32.16 -26.31
CA SER A 141 10.75 -32.96 -26.60
C SER A 141 9.55 -32.18 -27.12
N VAL A 142 9.21 -32.50 -28.35
CA VAL A 142 7.85 -32.34 -28.91
C VAL A 142 6.90 -33.18 -28.05
N SER A 143 6.28 -32.62 -27.05
CA SER A 143 5.16 -33.20 -26.35
C SER A 143 3.96 -32.24 -26.42
N THR A 144 3.03 -32.61 -27.23
CA THR A 144 1.64 -32.17 -27.29
C THR A 144 0.99 -32.31 -25.94
N SER A 145 0.90 -31.23 -25.18
CA SER A 145 -0.09 -30.85 -24.16
C SER A 145 0.50 -29.91 -23.10
N ALA A 146 1.06 -28.76 -23.52
CA ALA A 146 1.15 -27.62 -22.61
C ALA A 146 -0.30 -27.09 -22.46
N SER A 147 -0.89 -27.24 -21.29
CA SER A 147 -2.22 -26.71 -21.02
C SER A 147 -2.21 -25.20 -21.31
N ALA A 148 -3.25 -24.68 -21.93
CA ALA A 148 -3.40 -23.25 -22.28
C ALA A 148 -3.20 -22.29 -21.08
N SER A 149 -3.19 -22.80 -19.84
CA SER A 149 -2.94 -22.10 -18.58
C SER A 149 -1.50 -21.62 -18.40
N ASP A 150 -0.48 -22.39 -18.86
CA ASP A 150 0.94 -22.02 -18.65
C ASP A 150 1.42 -20.91 -19.60
N ALA A 151 0.84 -20.80 -20.79
CA ALA A 151 1.16 -19.76 -21.77
C ALA A 151 0.67 -18.34 -21.34
N SER A 152 -0.13 -18.23 -20.27
CA SER A 152 -0.71 -16.98 -19.80
C SER A 152 0.09 -16.28 -18.69
N LEU A 153 1.07 -16.96 -18.07
CA LEU A 153 1.86 -16.45 -16.96
C LEU A 153 3.04 -15.61 -17.45
N ALA A 154 2.83 -14.30 -17.53
CA ALA A 154 3.87 -13.36 -17.92
C ALA A 154 3.67 -11.99 -17.26
N LEU A 155 4.76 -11.26 -17.08
CA LEU A 155 4.76 -9.82 -16.85
C LEU A 155 4.79 -9.11 -18.21
N TYR A 156 4.09 -7.97 -18.32
CA TYR A 156 3.88 -7.29 -19.60
C TYR A 156 4.50 -5.88 -19.59
N PHE A 157 5.12 -5.50 -20.73
CA PHE A 157 5.81 -4.23 -20.90
C PHE A 157 5.46 -3.58 -22.23
N CYS A 158 5.48 -2.24 -22.28
CA CYS A 158 5.14 -1.48 -23.48
C CYS A 158 6.27 -1.47 -24.52
N SER A 159 7.51 -1.70 -24.09
CA SER A 159 8.70 -1.63 -24.94
C SER A 159 9.83 -2.54 -24.40
N GLN A 160 10.79 -2.85 -25.26
CA GLN A 160 12.00 -3.57 -24.86
C GLN A 160 12.78 -2.83 -23.77
N PRO A 161 13.03 -1.50 -23.86
CA PRO A 161 13.70 -0.77 -22.77
C PRO A 161 13.01 -0.88 -21.42
N CYS A 162 11.68 -0.87 -21.36
CA CYS A 162 10.94 -1.07 -20.10
C CYS A 162 11.15 -2.47 -19.52
N MET A 163 11.18 -3.48 -20.36
CA MET A 163 11.47 -4.86 -19.95
C MET A 163 12.92 -5.02 -19.49
N ASP A 164 13.88 -4.46 -20.22
CA ASP A 164 15.30 -4.51 -19.88
C ASP A 164 15.59 -3.78 -18.56
N GLN A 165 14.94 -2.62 -18.32
CA GLN A 165 15.02 -1.91 -17.04
C GLN A 165 14.51 -2.76 -15.89
N PHE A 166 13.38 -3.45 -16.06
CA PHE A 166 12.85 -4.35 -15.03
C PHE A 166 13.84 -5.49 -14.74
N ILE A 167 14.38 -6.14 -15.79
CA ILE A 167 15.36 -7.23 -15.66
C ILE A 167 16.64 -6.75 -14.96
N ALA A 168 17.13 -5.57 -15.30
CA ALA A 168 18.34 -4.99 -14.70
C ALA A 168 18.19 -4.71 -13.20
N LEU A 169 16.98 -4.47 -12.72
CA LEU A 169 16.68 -4.21 -11.30
C LEU A 169 16.32 -5.48 -10.52
N ASP A 170 15.99 -6.58 -11.22
CA ASP A 170 15.55 -7.85 -10.63
C ASP A 170 16.75 -8.75 -10.35
N ILE A 171 17.33 -8.63 -9.15
CA ILE A 171 18.41 -9.54 -8.74
C ILE A 171 17.88 -10.95 -8.53
N ASP A 172 18.65 -11.93 -9.01
CA ASP A 172 18.38 -13.37 -8.91
C ASP A 172 17.05 -13.81 -9.55
N ASP A 173 16.48 -12.99 -10.42
CA ASP A 173 15.14 -13.17 -10.98
C ASP A 173 14.02 -13.28 -9.89
N LEU A 174 14.35 -12.87 -8.69
CA LEU A 174 13.54 -13.11 -7.48
C LEU A 174 12.20 -12.37 -7.52
N TYR A 175 12.21 -11.12 -7.98
CA TYR A 175 10.98 -10.33 -8.05
C TYR A 175 10.03 -10.86 -9.09
N ARG A 176 10.54 -11.15 -10.31
CA ARG A 176 9.77 -11.76 -11.39
C ARG A 176 9.14 -13.07 -10.98
N GLU A 177 9.94 -14.01 -10.47
CA GLU A 177 9.46 -15.34 -10.09
C GLU A 177 8.44 -15.25 -8.93
N SER A 178 8.60 -14.31 -8.00
CA SER A 178 7.65 -14.07 -6.92
C SER A 178 6.30 -13.57 -7.45
N LEU A 179 6.30 -12.59 -8.35
CA LEU A 179 5.07 -12.05 -8.94
C LEU A 179 4.33 -13.10 -9.79
N LEU A 180 5.06 -13.90 -10.57
CA LEU A 180 4.49 -14.98 -11.39
C LEU A 180 3.95 -16.14 -10.52
N ASN A 181 4.58 -16.40 -9.38
CA ASN A 181 4.08 -17.37 -8.42
C ASN A 181 2.72 -16.95 -7.84
N VAL A 182 2.57 -15.68 -7.44
CA VAL A 182 1.28 -15.14 -6.96
C VAL A 182 0.20 -15.28 -8.04
N GLU A 183 0.49 -14.88 -9.28
CA GLU A 183 -0.46 -15.03 -10.41
C GLU A 183 -0.86 -16.47 -10.62
N SER A 184 0.10 -17.41 -10.58
CA SER A 184 -0.17 -18.84 -10.74
C SER A 184 -1.10 -19.38 -9.66
N LEU A 185 -0.86 -19.01 -8.40
CA LEU A 185 -1.66 -19.43 -7.25
C LEU A 185 -3.06 -18.84 -7.27
N PHE A 186 -3.17 -17.56 -7.64
CA PHE A 186 -4.45 -16.90 -7.78
C PHE A 186 -5.34 -17.60 -8.83
N ILE A 187 -4.78 -17.89 -10.03
CA ILE A 187 -5.50 -18.61 -11.08
C ILE A 187 -5.95 -20.00 -10.61
N LYS A 188 -5.07 -20.74 -9.90
CA LYS A 188 -5.43 -22.04 -9.36
C LYS A 188 -6.60 -21.96 -8.39
N GLY A 189 -6.59 -20.98 -7.48
CA GLY A 189 -7.70 -20.73 -6.56
C GLY A 189 -9.02 -20.46 -7.28
N LEU A 190 -8.99 -19.64 -8.33
CA LEU A 190 -10.18 -19.36 -9.15
C LEU A 190 -10.71 -20.61 -9.86
N ASN A 191 -9.82 -21.41 -10.45
CA ASN A 191 -10.22 -22.64 -11.16
C ASN A 191 -10.84 -23.67 -10.22
N GLU A 192 -10.32 -23.84 -9.01
CA GLU A 192 -10.91 -24.75 -8.02
C GLU A 192 -12.36 -24.38 -7.69
N TYR A 193 -12.68 -23.08 -7.59
CA TYR A 193 -14.04 -22.62 -7.33
C TYR A 193 -15.03 -22.86 -8.49
N GLN A 194 -14.53 -22.96 -9.73
CA GLN A 194 -15.39 -23.27 -10.88
C GLN A 194 -15.89 -24.73 -10.86
N TYR A 195 -15.13 -25.65 -10.25
CA TYR A 195 -15.45 -27.08 -10.26
C TYR A 195 -16.18 -27.54 -9.00
N ASP A 196 -16.18 -26.75 -7.92
CA ASP A 196 -16.82 -27.13 -6.66
C ASP A 196 -17.50 -25.91 -6.02
N LEU A 197 -18.70 -25.60 -6.54
CA LEU A 197 -19.52 -24.47 -6.09
C LEU A 197 -20.05 -24.65 -4.66
N GLU A 198 -20.32 -25.91 -4.27
CA GLU A 198 -20.83 -26.21 -2.94
C GLU A 198 -19.76 -26.00 -1.87
N ARG A 199 -18.54 -26.44 -2.15
CA ARG A 199 -17.38 -26.16 -1.31
C ARG A 199 -17.06 -24.66 -1.23
N LYS A 200 -17.17 -23.93 -2.36
CA LYS A 200 -17.00 -22.49 -2.40
C LYS A 200 -17.96 -21.81 -1.42
N LYS A 201 -19.25 -22.18 -1.46
CA LYS A 201 -20.27 -21.62 -0.58
C LYS A 201 -19.99 -21.91 0.89
N GLN A 202 -19.57 -23.13 1.23
CA GLN A 202 -19.21 -23.51 2.60
C GLN A 202 -17.98 -22.73 3.10
N GLU A 203 -16.95 -22.52 2.25
CA GLU A 203 -15.77 -21.74 2.59
C GLU A 203 -16.12 -20.27 2.81
N GLU A 204 -17.01 -19.67 1.98
CA GLU A 204 -17.51 -18.30 2.12
C GLU A 204 -18.34 -18.13 3.40
N GLU A 205 -19.25 -19.05 3.72
CA GLU A 205 -20.04 -19.02 4.96
C GLU A 205 -19.15 -19.12 6.20
N ALA A 206 -18.15 -19.99 6.20
CA ALA A 206 -17.19 -20.11 7.30
C ALA A 206 -16.31 -18.85 7.46
N GLU A 207 -15.98 -18.19 6.36
CA GLU A 207 -15.22 -16.94 6.37
C GLU A 207 -16.04 -15.80 6.98
N ILE A 208 -17.28 -15.63 6.57
CA ILE A 208 -18.22 -14.65 7.14
C ILE A 208 -18.40 -14.87 8.65
N GLU A 209 -18.56 -16.12 9.08
CA GLU A 209 -18.66 -16.45 10.51
C GLU A 209 -17.40 -16.06 11.29
N ALA A 210 -16.23 -16.32 10.72
CA ALA A 210 -14.95 -15.96 11.33
C ALA A 210 -14.76 -14.43 11.41
N GLU A 211 -15.17 -13.69 10.40
CA GLU A 211 -15.14 -12.22 10.38
C GLU A 211 -16.09 -11.62 11.43
N LEU A 212 -17.32 -12.09 11.50
CA LEU A 212 -18.30 -11.66 12.51
C LEU A 212 -17.84 -11.94 13.94
N LYS A 213 -17.23 -13.09 14.16
CA LYS A 213 -16.64 -13.44 15.46
C LYS A 213 -15.53 -12.46 15.82
N LEU A 214 -14.60 -12.20 14.89
CA LEU A 214 -13.50 -11.28 15.08
C LEU A 214 -13.98 -9.85 15.37
N GLU A 215 -15.00 -9.39 14.66
CA GLU A 215 -15.62 -8.08 14.87
C GLU A 215 -16.23 -7.96 16.28
N ASN A 216 -16.91 -9.01 16.75
CA ASN A 216 -17.47 -9.04 18.11
C ASN A 216 -16.38 -9.05 19.19
N GLU A 217 -15.29 -9.78 18.98
CA GLU A 217 -14.13 -9.78 19.87
C GLU A 217 -13.45 -8.40 19.90
N LEU A 218 -13.32 -7.74 18.75
CA LEU A 218 -12.75 -6.39 18.62
C LEU A 218 -13.59 -5.35 19.39
N LYS A 219 -14.93 -5.41 19.29
CA LYS A 219 -15.84 -4.52 20.03
C LYS A 219 -15.72 -4.67 21.55
N GLN A 220 -15.34 -5.85 22.04
CA GLN A 220 -15.17 -6.15 23.47
C GLN A 220 -13.74 -5.89 23.97
N ALA A 221 -12.80 -5.64 23.08
CA ALA A 221 -11.39 -5.46 23.43
C ALA A 221 -11.16 -4.16 24.20
N LYS A 222 -10.59 -4.28 25.42
CA LYS A 222 -10.24 -3.11 26.26
C LYS A 222 -9.04 -2.32 25.72
N ASN A 223 -8.16 -2.99 24.98
CA ASN A 223 -6.99 -2.40 24.34
C ASN A 223 -6.90 -2.93 22.91
N ILE A 224 -7.24 -2.08 21.95
CA ILE A 224 -7.30 -2.42 20.52
C ILE A 224 -5.93 -2.79 19.96
N GLU A 225 -4.89 -2.03 20.31
CA GLU A 225 -3.52 -2.29 19.84
C GLU A 225 -3.03 -3.67 20.31
N LEU A 226 -3.25 -4.00 21.57
CA LEU A 226 -2.90 -5.31 22.13
C LEU A 226 -3.68 -6.43 21.44
N PHE A 227 -4.98 -6.23 21.22
CA PHE A 227 -5.84 -7.20 20.54
C PHE A 227 -5.35 -7.48 19.12
N ILE A 228 -5.11 -6.43 18.32
CA ILE A 228 -4.57 -6.57 16.96
C ILE A 228 -3.23 -7.30 17.00
N SER A 229 -2.32 -6.91 17.91
CA SER A 229 -1.01 -7.54 18.06
C SER A 229 -1.11 -9.05 18.38
N GLN A 230 -2.05 -9.44 19.24
CA GLN A 230 -2.31 -10.84 19.55
C GLN A 230 -2.80 -11.62 18.33
N LYS A 231 -3.70 -11.05 17.52
CA LYS A 231 -4.20 -11.70 16.29
C LYS A 231 -3.07 -11.95 15.28
N TRP A 232 -2.13 -11.01 15.14
CA TRP A 232 -0.94 -11.22 14.31
C TRP A 232 -0.05 -12.35 14.83
N GLN A 233 0.16 -12.45 16.14
CA GLN A 233 0.93 -13.53 16.75
C GLN A 233 0.24 -14.89 16.60
N GLU A 234 -1.07 -14.96 16.83
CA GLU A 234 -1.89 -16.15 16.61
C GLU A 234 -1.76 -16.66 15.16
N ALA A 235 -1.80 -15.75 14.18
CA ALA A 235 -1.63 -16.10 12.77
C ALA A 235 -0.26 -16.73 12.48
N ASP A 236 0.83 -16.19 13.05
CA ASP A 236 2.18 -16.75 12.86
C ASP A 236 2.32 -18.12 13.52
N ILE A 237 1.84 -18.27 14.76
CA ILE A 237 1.83 -19.56 15.48
C ILE A 237 1.06 -20.62 14.67
N ASN A 238 -0.13 -20.26 14.16
CA ASN A 238 -0.94 -21.17 13.34
C ASN A 238 -0.21 -21.57 12.06
N CYS A 239 0.45 -20.64 11.38
CA CYS A 239 1.26 -20.96 10.20
C CYS A 239 2.43 -21.90 10.54
N GLN A 240 3.15 -21.64 11.63
CA GLN A 240 4.26 -22.49 12.09
C GLN A 240 3.77 -23.90 12.46
N LEU A 241 2.63 -24.02 13.16
CA LEU A 241 2.02 -25.31 13.50
C LEU A 241 1.63 -26.11 12.25
N GLN A 242 1.04 -25.45 11.24
CA GLN A 242 0.70 -26.11 9.98
C GLN A 242 1.95 -26.60 9.25
N LEU A 243 2.99 -25.77 9.17
CA LEU A 243 4.27 -26.15 8.56
C LEU A 243 4.98 -27.26 9.36
N SER A 244 4.89 -27.28 10.68
CA SER A 244 5.55 -28.29 11.53
C SER A 244 4.98 -29.70 11.31
N LYS A 245 3.71 -29.83 10.92
CA LYS A 245 3.08 -31.12 10.57
C LYS A 245 3.65 -31.74 9.28
N LEU A 246 4.32 -30.95 8.44
CA LEU A 246 4.95 -31.41 7.22
C LEU A 246 6.40 -31.84 7.48
N LYS A 247 6.81 -32.98 6.92
CA LYS A 247 8.22 -33.41 6.94
C LYS A 247 9.08 -32.46 6.11
N PRO A 248 10.39 -32.30 6.38
CA PRO A 248 11.27 -31.35 5.67
C PRO A 248 11.24 -31.49 4.13
N LYS A 249 11.19 -32.73 3.61
CA LYS A 249 11.04 -33.02 2.17
C LYS A 249 9.68 -32.54 1.62
N GLN A 250 8.61 -32.64 2.43
CA GLN A 250 7.27 -32.21 2.02
C GLN A 250 7.15 -30.68 1.99
N ARG A 251 7.84 -29.96 2.91
CA ARG A 251 7.88 -28.48 2.91
C ARG A 251 8.55 -27.91 1.65
N LYS A 252 9.49 -28.66 1.06
CA LYS A 252 10.15 -28.28 -0.20
C LYS A 252 9.31 -28.59 -1.44
N ASN A 253 8.29 -29.43 -1.32
CA ASN A 253 7.41 -29.77 -2.43
C ASN A 253 6.19 -28.85 -2.42
N PHE A 254 6.12 -27.96 -3.39
CA PHE A 254 5.05 -27.00 -3.57
C PHE A 254 3.64 -27.64 -3.60
N ASN A 255 3.51 -28.82 -4.19
CA ASN A 255 2.22 -29.54 -4.25
C ASN A 255 1.67 -29.90 -2.85
N ASN A 256 2.54 -30.05 -1.84
CA ASN A 256 2.11 -30.30 -0.47
C ASN A 256 1.71 -29.02 0.28
N LEU A 257 2.21 -27.88 -0.16
CA LEU A 257 1.91 -26.57 0.46
C LEU A 257 0.63 -25.96 -0.10
N ILE A 258 0.24 -26.31 -1.32
CA ILE A 258 -0.88 -25.68 -2.03
C ILE A 258 -2.19 -25.75 -1.25
N TYR A 259 -2.44 -26.85 -0.53
CA TYR A 259 -3.63 -27.03 0.31
C TYR A 259 -3.62 -26.18 1.59
N LEU A 260 -2.46 -25.62 1.97
CA LEU A 260 -2.32 -24.72 3.11
C LEU A 260 -2.44 -23.25 2.71
N ILE A 261 -2.30 -22.95 1.41
CA ILE A 261 -2.35 -21.59 0.88
C ILE A 261 -3.81 -21.16 0.80
N PRO A 262 -4.20 -20.05 1.48
CA PRO A 262 -5.57 -19.57 1.39
C PRO A 262 -5.88 -19.06 -0.01
N LYS A 263 -7.12 -19.19 -0.43
CA LYS A 263 -7.63 -18.52 -1.61
C LYS A 263 -7.76 -17.02 -1.30
N ILE A 264 -7.44 -16.19 -2.27
CA ILE A 264 -7.38 -14.73 -2.12
C ILE A 264 -8.25 -14.06 -3.19
N ASN A 265 -8.83 -12.92 -2.84
CA ASN A 265 -9.58 -12.07 -3.76
C ASN A 265 -8.66 -11.08 -4.52
N GLU A 266 -9.24 -10.26 -5.42
CA GLU A 266 -8.48 -9.30 -6.23
C GLU A 266 -7.76 -8.23 -5.38
N ASN A 267 -8.36 -7.78 -4.28
CA ASN A 267 -7.74 -6.78 -3.39
C ASN A 267 -6.55 -7.38 -2.64
N GLU A 268 -6.70 -8.58 -2.11
CA GLU A 268 -5.63 -9.34 -1.45
C GLU A 268 -4.49 -9.67 -2.42
N TYR A 269 -4.82 -10.03 -3.67
CA TYR A 269 -3.85 -10.24 -4.73
C TYR A 269 -3.01 -8.98 -5.00
N MET A 270 -3.65 -7.81 -5.08
CA MET A 270 -2.95 -6.54 -5.28
C MET A 270 -2.04 -6.21 -4.09
N GLU A 271 -2.55 -6.36 -2.87
CA GLU A 271 -1.82 -6.08 -1.64
C GLU A 271 -0.61 -7.03 -1.48
N ILE A 272 -0.77 -8.32 -1.78
CA ILE A 272 0.33 -9.30 -1.74
C ILE A 272 1.44 -8.93 -2.74
N LYS A 273 1.11 -8.54 -3.96
CA LYS A 273 2.10 -8.09 -4.95
C LYS A 273 2.83 -6.82 -4.50
N TYR A 274 2.09 -5.88 -3.92
CA TYR A 274 2.66 -4.67 -3.35
C TYR A 274 3.64 -4.98 -2.20
N ILE A 275 3.25 -5.88 -1.28
CA ILE A 275 4.10 -6.33 -0.17
C ILE A 275 5.36 -7.00 -0.72
N ILE A 276 5.25 -7.91 -1.68
CA ILE A 276 6.39 -8.59 -2.31
C ILE A 276 7.38 -7.58 -2.90
N GLY A 277 6.89 -6.48 -3.51
CA GLY A 277 7.76 -5.43 -4.01
C GLY A 277 8.61 -4.80 -2.90
N ILE A 278 8.03 -4.52 -1.73
CA ILE A 278 8.77 -3.97 -0.57
C ILE A 278 9.74 -5.00 0.00
N LEU A 279 9.30 -6.26 0.17
CA LEU A 279 10.17 -7.33 0.65
C LEU A 279 11.37 -7.56 -0.29
N PHE A 280 11.16 -7.44 -1.60
CA PHE A 280 12.23 -7.51 -2.57
C PHE A 280 13.22 -6.34 -2.42
N GLN A 281 12.76 -5.11 -2.15
CA GLN A 281 13.68 -3.99 -1.88
C GLN A 281 14.48 -4.20 -0.58
N MET A 282 13.88 -4.82 0.44
CA MET A 282 14.61 -5.22 1.66
C MET A 282 15.68 -6.26 1.35
N TYR A 283 15.33 -7.30 0.59
CA TYR A 283 16.28 -8.31 0.14
C TYR A 283 17.42 -7.69 -0.69
N LYS A 284 17.07 -6.80 -1.61
CA LYS A 284 18.03 -6.09 -2.45
C LYS A 284 19.01 -5.27 -1.62
N ARG A 285 18.54 -4.50 -0.64
CA ARG A 285 19.39 -3.74 0.29
C ARG A 285 20.40 -4.65 1.01
N ASP A 286 19.91 -5.76 1.56
CA ASP A 286 20.74 -6.64 2.41
C ASP A 286 21.72 -7.51 1.61
N ASN A 287 21.51 -7.63 0.27
CA ASN A 287 22.36 -8.45 -0.62
C ASN A 287 23.11 -7.63 -1.69
N CYS A 288 23.21 -6.32 -1.52
CA CYS A 288 23.76 -5.40 -2.50
C CYS A 288 25.25 -5.56 -2.75
N GLU A 289 26.01 -5.93 -1.72
CA GLU A 289 27.48 -6.03 -1.80
C GLU A 289 27.95 -7.08 -2.79
N ASN A 290 27.12 -8.05 -3.12
CA ASN A 290 27.43 -9.15 -4.04
C ASN A 290 27.02 -8.91 -5.50
N ASN A 291 26.36 -7.80 -5.82
CA ASN A 291 25.76 -7.59 -7.14
C ASN A 291 26.32 -6.35 -7.84
N LYS A 292 26.62 -6.49 -9.16
CA LYS A 292 27.11 -5.45 -10.07
C LYS A 292 26.08 -4.34 -10.41
N LEU A 293 25.14 -4.05 -9.51
CA LEU A 293 24.17 -2.96 -9.68
C LEU A 293 24.85 -1.60 -9.52
N SER A 294 24.43 -0.61 -10.30
CA SER A 294 24.98 0.74 -10.16
C SER A 294 24.72 1.24 -8.71
N LEU A 295 25.78 1.70 -8.06
CA LEU A 295 25.78 2.18 -6.68
C LEU A 295 24.66 3.21 -6.44
N SER A 296 24.32 4.02 -7.45
CA SER A 296 23.32 5.07 -7.38
C SER A 296 21.87 4.55 -7.26
N SER A 297 21.48 3.51 -8.01
CA SER A 297 20.11 2.98 -7.97
C SER A 297 19.82 2.21 -6.70
N VAL A 298 20.83 1.56 -6.14
CA VAL A 298 20.73 0.87 -4.84
C VAL A 298 20.68 1.88 -3.70
N SER A 299 21.47 2.93 -3.75
CA SER A 299 21.47 4.00 -2.77
C SER A 299 20.10 4.67 -2.69
N LEU A 300 19.47 5.01 -3.83
CA LEU A 300 18.16 5.65 -3.82
C LEU A 300 17.05 4.74 -3.29
N SER A 301 16.98 3.48 -3.71
CA SER A 301 15.97 2.54 -3.20
C SER A 301 16.17 2.22 -1.71
N SER A 302 17.42 2.18 -1.24
CA SER A 302 17.73 2.03 0.19
C SER A 302 17.29 3.25 1.00
N LEU A 303 17.49 4.46 0.47
CA LEU A 303 17.02 5.70 1.09
C LEU A 303 15.50 5.76 1.17
N GLU A 304 14.79 5.46 0.07
CA GLU A 304 13.33 5.39 0.06
C GLU A 304 12.79 4.33 1.03
N LEU A 305 13.50 3.20 1.21
CA LEU A 305 13.14 2.18 2.19
C LEU A 305 13.32 2.67 3.63
N GLN A 306 14.35 3.48 3.93
CA GLN A 306 14.51 4.12 5.23
C GLN A 306 13.39 5.15 5.48
N ILE A 307 13.09 6.00 4.50
CA ILE A 307 12.01 6.97 4.57
C ILE A 307 10.65 6.27 4.77
N PHE A 308 10.44 5.11 4.12
CA PHE A 308 9.24 4.28 4.32
C PHE A 308 9.03 3.89 5.79
N GLN A 309 10.11 3.60 6.55
CA GLN A 309 9.97 3.26 7.97
C GLN A 309 9.39 4.41 8.80
N LEU A 310 9.57 5.65 8.35
CA LEU A 310 9.09 6.85 9.03
C LEU A 310 7.65 7.23 8.68
N LEU A 311 7.03 6.59 7.67
CA LEU A 311 5.63 6.85 7.31
C LEU A 311 4.70 6.46 8.45
N GLN A 312 3.58 7.16 8.55
CA GLN A 312 2.53 6.87 9.52
C GLN A 312 1.81 5.58 9.16
N SER A 313 1.56 4.75 10.17
CA SER A 313 0.69 3.59 10.08
C SER A 313 -0.74 3.99 10.47
N ASN A 314 -1.73 3.55 9.71
CA ASN A 314 -3.16 3.72 9.97
C ASN A 314 -3.86 2.36 10.14
N GLU A 315 -3.14 1.35 10.66
CA GLU A 315 -3.71 0.00 10.83
C GLU A 315 -4.91 0.00 11.78
N ILE A 316 -4.79 0.69 12.91
CA ILE A 316 -5.85 0.73 13.93
C ILE A 316 -7.09 1.39 13.35
N GLU A 317 -6.95 2.54 12.72
CA GLU A 317 -8.05 3.28 12.09
C GLU A 317 -8.74 2.44 11.01
N LYS A 318 -7.95 1.72 10.20
CA LYS A 318 -8.47 0.82 9.16
C LYS A 318 -9.27 -0.33 9.76
N VAL A 319 -8.72 -0.99 10.78
CA VAL A 319 -9.37 -2.14 11.43
C VAL A 319 -10.62 -1.70 12.20
N LEU A 320 -10.62 -0.53 12.84
CA LEU A 320 -11.81 0.00 13.51
C LEU A 320 -12.91 0.38 12.52
N LYS A 321 -12.56 0.93 11.36
CA LYS A 321 -13.52 1.29 10.31
C LYS A 321 -14.01 0.06 9.53
N TYR A 322 -13.15 -0.91 9.32
CA TYR A 322 -13.37 -2.11 8.52
C TYR A 322 -12.83 -3.36 9.25
N PRO A 323 -13.56 -3.91 10.25
CA PRO A 323 -13.06 -5.01 11.08
C PRO A 323 -12.63 -6.26 10.32
N TYR A 324 -13.30 -6.60 9.22
CA TYR A 324 -12.97 -7.73 8.34
C TYR A 324 -11.53 -7.68 7.81
N LEU A 325 -10.94 -6.48 7.71
CA LEU A 325 -9.56 -6.32 7.25
C LEU A 325 -8.54 -7.05 8.14
N LEU A 326 -8.80 -7.14 9.45
CA LEU A 326 -7.88 -7.86 10.35
C LEU A 326 -7.85 -9.36 10.01
N HIS A 327 -9.01 -9.94 9.66
CA HIS A 327 -9.07 -11.32 9.17
C HIS A 327 -8.32 -11.47 7.83
N SER A 328 -8.59 -10.59 6.87
CA SER A 328 -7.90 -10.58 5.58
C SER A 328 -6.37 -10.44 5.75
N TYR A 329 -5.90 -9.53 6.60
CA TYR A 329 -4.48 -9.31 6.85
C TYR A 329 -3.78 -10.53 7.45
N THR A 330 -4.40 -11.17 8.45
CA THR A 330 -3.78 -12.26 9.21
C THR A 330 -3.98 -13.62 8.56
N ASN A 331 -5.22 -13.96 8.16
CA ASN A 331 -5.58 -15.30 7.71
C ASN A 331 -5.51 -15.48 6.19
N LYS A 332 -5.55 -14.38 5.43
CA LYS A 332 -5.39 -14.42 3.97
C LYS A 332 -4.00 -13.95 3.55
N ILE A 333 -3.68 -12.67 3.69
CA ILE A 333 -2.45 -12.07 3.16
C ILE A 333 -1.21 -12.64 3.86
N TYR A 334 -1.13 -12.58 5.19
CA TYR A 334 0.03 -13.08 5.93
C TYR A 334 0.23 -14.58 5.72
N LYS A 335 -0.83 -15.37 5.87
CA LYS A 335 -0.78 -16.82 5.67
C LYS A 335 -0.39 -17.17 4.24
N PHE A 336 -0.94 -16.49 3.23
CA PHE A 336 -0.55 -16.68 1.83
C PHE A 336 0.96 -16.44 1.64
N LEU A 337 1.47 -15.31 2.10
CA LEU A 337 2.89 -14.97 2.02
C LEU A 337 3.77 -16.02 2.73
N LYS A 338 3.40 -16.42 3.94
CA LYS A 338 4.15 -17.38 4.75
C LYS A 338 4.24 -18.77 4.10
N MET A 339 3.15 -19.19 3.42
CA MET A 339 3.04 -20.52 2.81
C MET A 339 3.56 -20.57 1.37
N SER A 340 3.57 -19.46 0.63
CA SER A 340 3.81 -19.47 -0.82
C SER A 340 5.07 -18.74 -1.27
N THR A 341 5.65 -17.86 -0.45
CA THR A 341 6.76 -17.01 -0.86
C THR A 341 8.05 -17.79 -1.03
N LEU A 342 8.87 -17.38 -2.02
CA LEU A 342 10.14 -17.99 -2.33
C LEU A 342 11.14 -17.92 -1.16
N GLU A 343 11.99 -18.94 -1.02
CA GLU A 343 12.89 -19.14 0.14
C GLU A 343 13.72 -17.89 0.48
N LYS A 344 14.22 -17.16 -0.50
CA LYS A 344 15.03 -15.95 -0.30
C LYS A 344 14.27 -14.78 0.36
N LEU A 345 12.95 -14.72 0.22
CA LEU A 345 12.12 -13.69 0.86
C LEU A 345 11.54 -14.15 2.20
N GLN A 346 11.58 -15.43 2.53
CA GLN A 346 11.03 -15.97 3.78
C GLN A 346 11.54 -15.30 5.06
N PRO A 347 12.83 -14.91 5.18
CA PRO A 347 13.33 -14.21 6.36
C PRO A 347 12.62 -12.89 6.67
N TYR A 348 12.04 -12.23 5.65
CA TYR A 348 11.33 -10.96 5.79
C TYR A 348 9.85 -11.13 6.11
N ILE A 349 9.30 -12.36 6.06
CA ILE A 349 7.89 -12.63 6.34
C ILE A 349 7.70 -12.91 7.82
N THR A 350 7.63 -11.82 8.58
CA THR A 350 7.34 -11.82 10.01
C THR A 350 6.10 -10.97 10.29
N PRO A 351 5.37 -11.22 11.39
CA PRO A 351 4.23 -10.38 11.78
C PRO A 351 4.58 -8.89 11.82
N SER A 352 5.71 -8.55 12.42
CA SER A 352 6.15 -7.15 12.57
C SER A 352 6.37 -6.45 11.23
N ILE A 353 7.07 -7.10 10.29
CA ILE A 353 7.37 -6.51 8.97
C ILE A 353 6.09 -6.39 8.16
N ILE A 354 5.30 -7.47 8.03
CA ILE A 354 4.10 -7.46 7.19
C ILE A 354 3.05 -6.50 7.76
N ARG A 355 2.84 -6.50 9.08
CA ARG A 355 1.98 -5.55 9.78
C ARG A 355 2.40 -4.09 9.52
N SER A 356 3.70 -3.79 9.61
CA SER A 356 4.23 -2.45 9.31
C SER A 356 3.98 -2.04 7.87
N ILE A 357 4.13 -2.96 6.90
CA ILE A 357 3.87 -2.66 5.49
C ILE A 357 2.39 -2.38 5.26
N ILE A 358 1.50 -3.24 5.73
CA ILE A 358 0.04 -3.11 5.57
C ILE A 358 -0.48 -1.84 6.26
N GLY A 359 -0.01 -1.55 7.47
CA GLY A 359 -0.41 -0.35 8.19
C GLY A 359 -0.12 0.95 7.42
N LYS A 360 0.98 0.97 6.66
CA LYS A 360 1.41 2.11 5.84
C LYS A 360 0.89 2.07 4.41
N SER A 361 0.24 0.98 3.97
CA SER A 361 -0.35 0.89 2.63
C SER A 361 -1.60 1.75 2.50
N LEU A 362 -2.06 1.98 1.27
CA LEU A 362 -3.25 2.72 0.85
C LEU A 362 -3.30 4.20 1.24
N THR A 363 -3.03 4.56 2.50
CA THR A 363 -3.02 5.97 2.94
C THR A 363 -1.78 6.74 2.46
N ASN A 364 -0.72 6.03 2.08
CA ASN A 364 0.55 6.62 1.63
C ASN A 364 0.85 6.33 0.14
N VAL A 365 -0.06 5.73 -0.62
CA VAL A 365 0.17 5.36 -2.02
C VAL A 365 -0.44 6.35 -3.00
N PHE A 366 0.08 6.33 -4.23
CA PHE A 366 -0.39 7.12 -5.36
C PHE A 366 -1.08 6.21 -6.37
N GLY A 367 -2.32 6.53 -6.75
CA GLY A 367 -3.07 5.78 -7.74
C GLY A 367 -2.40 5.82 -9.13
N ILE A 368 -2.45 4.68 -9.83
CA ILE A 368 -2.08 4.56 -11.25
C ILE A 368 -3.39 4.65 -12.03
N TRP A 369 -3.58 5.72 -12.81
CA TRP A 369 -4.84 6.04 -13.46
C TRP A 369 -4.74 6.00 -14.97
N SER A 370 -5.89 5.81 -15.66
CA SER A 370 -5.98 5.80 -17.13
C SER A 370 -5.58 7.13 -17.76
N ILE A 371 -5.85 8.23 -17.08
CA ILE A 371 -5.47 9.60 -17.43
C ILE A 371 -4.91 10.31 -16.20
N ASP A 372 -3.98 11.24 -16.42
CA ASP A 372 -3.33 11.98 -15.32
C ASP A 372 -4.12 13.21 -14.89
N GLU A 373 -5.03 13.70 -15.72
CA GLU A 373 -5.89 14.86 -15.42
C GLU A 373 -7.08 14.48 -14.52
N PRO A 374 -7.62 15.44 -13.75
CA PRO A 374 -8.82 15.22 -12.95
C PRO A 374 -10.03 14.97 -13.87
N ASP A 375 -10.46 13.72 -13.96
CA ASP A 375 -11.66 13.30 -14.66
C ASP A 375 -12.40 12.30 -13.77
N GLU A 376 -13.71 12.47 -13.61
CA GLU A 376 -14.54 11.59 -12.80
C GLU A 376 -14.66 10.18 -13.41
N ASN A 377 -14.46 10.06 -14.72
CA ASN A 377 -14.51 8.80 -15.45
C ASN A 377 -13.18 8.07 -15.58
N LYS A 378 -12.11 8.56 -14.94
CA LYS A 378 -10.82 7.89 -15.01
C LYS A 378 -10.82 6.59 -14.24
N GLU A 379 -10.24 5.58 -14.87
CA GLU A 379 -10.15 4.23 -14.33
C GLU A 379 -8.88 4.06 -13.50
N LEU A 380 -9.01 3.41 -12.32
CA LEU A 380 -7.89 3.09 -11.45
C LEU A 380 -7.31 1.74 -11.84
N PHE A 381 -6.06 1.75 -12.30
CA PHE A 381 -5.35 0.53 -12.69
C PHE A 381 -4.59 -0.14 -11.55
N GLY A 382 -4.33 0.57 -10.48
CA GLY A 382 -3.53 0.10 -9.37
C GLY A 382 -2.94 1.24 -8.56
N TYR A 383 -1.90 0.95 -7.78
CA TYR A 383 -1.25 1.96 -6.96
C TYR A 383 0.27 1.75 -6.84
N SER A 384 0.97 2.80 -6.46
CA SER A 384 2.42 2.86 -6.35
C SER A 384 2.83 3.67 -5.13
N LEU A 385 3.93 3.29 -4.49
CA LEU A 385 4.45 3.92 -3.29
C LEU A 385 5.70 4.75 -3.60
N TYR A 386 5.66 6.02 -3.20
CA TYR A 386 6.79 6.94 -3.23
C TYR A 386 6.98 7.53 -1.82
N PRO A 387 7.75 6.86 -0.94
CA PRO A 387 7.85 7.25 0.46
C PRO A 387 8.24 8.70 0.67
N SER A 388 9.20 9.20 -0.08
CA SER A 388 9.65 10.60 0.01
C SER A 388 8.57 11.62 -0.37
N ALA A 389 7.62 11.25 -1.23
CA ALA A 389 6.49 12.10 -1.62
C ALA A 389 5.28 12.00 -0.70
N SER A 390 5.21 10.94 0.12
CA SER A 390 4.05 10.69 1.00
C SER A 390 3.99 11.64 2.21
N PHE A 391 4.98 12.53 2.38
CA PHE A 391 4.99 13.58 3.41
C PHE A 391 4.27 14.86 3.00
N PHE A 392 3.93 15.03 1.70
CA PHE A 392 3.12 16.18 1.27
C PHE A 392 1.66 15.97 1.66
N ASN A 393 1.16 16.82 2.54
CA ASN A 393 -0.23 16.78 3.00
C ASN A 393 -1.23 17.25 1.93
N HIS A 394 -2.51 17.02 2.21
CA HIS A 394 -3.60 17.47 1.36
C HIS A 394 -3.99 18.92 1.62
N SER A 395 -4.29 19.66 0.54
CA SER A 395 -5.09 20.87 0.57
C SER A 395 -6.02 20.90 -0.65
N CYS A 396 -7.29 21.29 -0.46
CA CYS A 396 -8.19 21.57 -1.57
C CYS A 396 -7.78 22.83 -2.38
N LYS A 397 -6.87 23.64 -1.84
CA LYS A 397 -6.21 24.79 -2.48
C LYS A 397 -4.70 24.54 -2.49
N SER A 398 -4.29 23.40 -3.09
CA SER A 398 -2.89 22.95 -3.11
C SER A 398 -1.98 23.95 -3.83
N ASN A 399 -0.74 24.08 -3.36
CA ASN A 399 0.31 24.89 -3.98
C ASN A 399 1.29 24.07 -4.83
N LEU A 400 1.17 22.75 -4.79
CA LEU A 400 1.92 21.83 -5.64
C LEU A 400 0.99 21.12 -6.62
N ILE A 401 1.46 20.94 -7.86
CA ILE A 401 0.87 20.04 -8.85
C ILE A 401 1.74 18.80 -9.00
N LYS A 402 1.10 17.65 -9.14
CA LYS A 402 1.72 16.36 -9.44
C LYS A 402 1.75 16.16 -10.95
N ILE A 403 2.94 16.07 -11.54
CA ILE A 403 3.12 15.79 -12.97
C ILE A 403 3.69 14.39 -13.09
N LYS A 404 2.93 13.48 -13.69
CA LYS A 404 3.39 12.12 -13.96
C LYS A 404 4.02 12.01 -15.33
N LYS A 405 5.16 11.33 -15.40
CA LYS A 405 5.85 10.96 -16.63
C LYS A 405 6.25 9.49 -16.57
N GLY A 406 5.34 8.63 -16.97
CA GLY A 406 5.47 7.20 -16.73
C GLY A 406 5.43 6.88 -15.23
N SER A 407 6.44 6.14 -14.74
CA SER A 407 6.59 5.88 -13.30
C SER A 407 7.26 7.00 -12.50
N LYS A 408 7.72 8.07 -13.16
CA LYS A 408 8.29 9.26 -12.51
C LYS A 408 7.16 10.21 -12.08
N ILE A 409 7.27 10.80 -10.87
CA ILE A 409 6.40 11.89 -10.40
C ILE A 409 7.24 13.13 -10.10
N ILE A 410 6.78 14.29 -10.58
CA ILE A 410 7.39 15.59 -10.36
C ILE A 410 6.40 16.47 -9.61
N PHE A 411 6.84 17.09 -8.53
CA PHE A 411 6.08 18.05 -7.73
C PHE A 411 6.55 19.47 -8.02
N LYS A 412 5.67 20.29 -8.60
CA LYS A 412 6.00 21.64 -9.10
C LYS A 412 5.10 22.70 -8.48
N LEU A 413 5.65 23.84 -8.07
CA LEU A 413 4.89 24.95 -7.53
C LEU A 413 3.99 25.62 -8.57
N VAL A 414 2.73 25.87 -8.19
CA VAL A 414 1.75 26.59 -9.01
C VAL A 414 1.58 28.06 -8.60
N LYS A 415 2.20 28.48 -7.49
CA LYS A 415 2.27 29.87 -7.00
C LYS A 415 3.61 30.13 -6.30
N ASN A 416 3.92 31.40 -6.05
CA ASN A 416 5.03 31.77 -5.16
C ASN A 416 4.73 31.30 -3.74
N ILE A 417 5.75 30.83 -3.02
CA ILE A 417 5.67 30.31 -1.65
C ILE A 417 6.68 31.06 -0.79
N GLN A 418 6.27 31.44 0.40
CA GLN A 418 7.16 32.05 1.39
C GLN A 418 7.83 30.96 2.25
N LYS A 419 8.98 31.30 2.81
CA LYS A 419 9.65 30.45 3.80
C LYS A 419 8.69 30.06 4.93
N ASN A 420 8.73 28.81 5.34
CA ASN A 420 7.85 28.18 6.35
C ASN A 420 6.37 28.04 5.94
N GLU A 421 5.99 28.30 4.70
CA GLU A 421 4.67 27.92 4.18
C GLU A 421 4.62 26.42 3.93
N GLU A 422 3.50 25.76 4.29
CA GLU A 422 3.32 24.33 4.06
C GLU A 422 3.13 24.02 2.57
N LEU A 423 3.81 22.99 2.11
CA LEU A 423 3.75 22.47 0.73
C LEU A 423 2.74 21.34 0.65
N CYS A 424 1.61 21.59 -0.02
CA CYS A 424 0.49 20.68 -0.09
C CYS A 424 0.17 20.25 -1.51
N ILE A 425 -0.28 19.00 -1.65
CA ILE A 425 -0.83 18.43 -2.88
C ILE A 425 -2.34 18.21 -2.74
N HIS A 426 -3.01 17.87 -3.83
CA HIS A 426 -4.38 17.38 -3.79
C HIS A 426 -4.40 15.85 -3.73
N TYR A 427 -5.18 15.29 -2.77
CA TYR A 427 -5.47 13.84 -2.71
C TYR A 427 -6.77 13.54 -3.46
N GLY A 428 -6.87 12.34 -4.04
CA GLY A 428 -8.09 11.88 -4.72
C GLY A 428 -8.43 12.64 -6.00
N ASN A 429 -9.71 12.62 -6.38
CA ASN A 429 -10.21 13.12 -7.66
C ASN A 429 -11.23 14.24 -7.53
N SER A 430 -11.76 14.48 -6.34
CA SER A 430 -12.91 15.37 -6.09
C SER A 430 -12.57 16.85 -5.92
N ILE A 431 -11.44 17.33 -6.47
CA ILE A 431 -10.99 18.72 -6.31
C ILE A 431 -12.05 19.76 -6.76
N ASN A 432 -12.81 19.44 -7.82
CA ASN A 432 -13.83 20.30 -8.38
C ASN A 432 -15.21 20.12 -7.75
N SER A 433 -15.37 19.14 -6.87
CA SER A 433 -16.63 18.79 -6.22
C SER A 433 -16.97 19.76 -5.07
N VAL A 434 -18.22 19.73 -4.63
CA VAL A 434 -18.67 20.46 -3.45
C VAL A 434 -18.03 19.96 -2.16
N LEU A 435 -18.08 20.78 -1.11
CA LEU A 435 -17.41 20.50 0.17
C LEU A 435 -17.73 19.11 0.73
N GLU A 436 -19.00 18.70 0.71
CA GLU A 436 -19.46 17.43 1.26
C GLU A 436 -18.83 16.24 0.57
N ILE A 437 -18.78 16.27 -0.76
CA ILE A 437 -18.16 15.18 -1.55
C ILE A 437 -16.66 15.13 -1.25
N ARG A 438 -15.98 16.28 -1.23
CA ARG A 438 -14.55 16.33 -0.90
C ARG A 438 -14.25 15.79 0.49
N GLN A 439 -15.05 16.19 1.51
CA GLN A 439 -14.88 15.70 2.88
C GLN A 439 -15.20 14.21 2.99
N LYS A 440 -16.24 13.71 2.29
CA LYS A 440 -16.56 12.28 2.25
C LYS A 440 -15.39 11.47 1.69
N ASP A 441 -14.83 11.89 0.55
CA ASP A 441 -13.72 11.20 -0.08
C ASP A 441 -12.46 11.18 0.81
N LEU A 442 -12.19 12.30 1.50
CA LEU A 442 -11.01 12.43 2.37
C LEU A 442 -11.10 11.61 3.66
N LYS A 443 -12.30 11.20 4.10
CA LYS A 443 -12.49 10.25 5.21
C LYS A 443 -11.81 8.90 4.97
N GLU A 444 -11.53 8.55 3.71
CA GLU A 444 -10.75 7.34 3.39
C GLU A 444 -9.27 7.45 3.78
N TRP A 445 -8.76 8.67 4.01
CA TRP A 445 -7.44 8.94 4.58
C TRP A 445 -7.47 9.24 6.08
N PHE A 446 -8.62 9.03 6.76
CA PHE A 446 -8.84 9.19 8.21
C PHE A 446 -8.63 10.60 8.74
N PHE A 447 -8.95 11.64 7.95
CA PHE A 447 -8.92 13.04 8.40
C PHE A 447 -10.04 13.88 7.78
N GLU A 448 -10.33 15.02 8.42
CA GLU A 448 -11.16 16.08 7.87
C GLU A 448 -10.27 17.23 7.38
N CYS A 449 -10.53 17.71 6.17
CA CYS A 449 -9.75 18.80 5.61
C CYS A 449 -10.21 20.14 6.19
N LEU A 450 -9.28 20.85 6.85
CA LEU A 450 -9.45 22.19 7.40
C LEU A 450 -8.64 23.24 6.62
N CYS A 451 -8.36 23.01 5.34
CA CYS A 451 -7.68 24.00 4.52
C CYS A 451 -8.55 25.26 4.34
N GLU A 452 -7.90 26.38 3.95
CA GLU A 452 -8.53 27.69 3.75
C GLU A 452 -9.87 27.57 2.97
N ARG A 453 -9.89 26.91 1.81
CA ARG A 453 -11.09 26.70 1.00
C ARG A 453 -12.21 25.99 1.77
N CYS A 454 -11.90 24.94 2.51
CA CYS A 454 -12.91 24.21 3.28
C CYS A 454 -13.49 25.05 4.41
N LEU A 455 -12.65 25.81 5.13
CA LEU A 455 -13.09 26.70 6.20
C LEU A 455 -13.98 27.84 5.67
N GLU A 456 -13.61 28.46 4.56
CA GLU A 456 -14.42 29.49 3.89
C GLU A 456 -15.80 28.96 3.49
N GLU A 457 -15.86 27.79 2.84
CA GLU A 457 -17.12 27.17 2.43
C GLU A 457 -17.99 26.74 3.63
N MET A 458 -17.40 26.27 4.74
CA MET A 458 -18.11 25.95 6.01
C MET A 458 -18.72 27.22 6.63
N ASN A 459 -17.95 28.31 6.70
CA ASN A 459 -18.41 29.57 7.26
C ASN A 459 -19.56 30.18 6.46
N LEU A 460 -19.48 30.13 5.11
CA LEU A 460 -20.56 30.59 4.23
C LEU A 460 -21.86 29.79 4.42
N LYS A 461 -21.78 28.49 4.72
CA LYS A 461 -22.96 27.66 5.01
C LYS A 461 -23.59 27.98 6.36
N ASN A 462 -22.76 28.22 7.38
CA ASN A 462 -23.24 28.57 8.72
C ASN A 462 -23.89 29.96 8.74
N ALA A 463 -23.44 30.89 7.91
CA ALA A 463 -24.02 32.23 7.74
C ALA A 463 -25.38 32.23 7.00
N LYS A 464 -25.72 31.15 6.28
CA LYS A 464 -26.98 31.00 5.55
C LYS A 464 -28.05 30.19 6.32
N LYS A 465 -27.70 29.63 7.46
CA LYS A 465 -28.63 29.01 8.41
C LYS A 465 -29.05 30.01 9.50
#